data_a368df36efce8ee223ad754def356827
#
_entry.id   a368df36efce8ee223ad754def356827
#
_cell.length_a   1.000
_cell.length_b   1.000
_cell.length_c   1.000
_cell.angle_alpha   90.00
_cell.angle_beta   90.00
_cell.angle_gamma   90.00
#
_symmetry.space_group_name_H-M   'P 1'
#
loop_
_entity.id
_entity.type
_entity.pdbx_description
1 polymer ?
#
loop_
_entity_poly.entity_id
_entity_poly.type
_entity_poly.pdbx_seq_one_letter_code
_entity_poly.pdbx_strand_id
1 'polypeptide(L)'
;MAIELSKATWLLAIHEPVSGKVSRRRVGGGEADTLIATIEQIRHNAEARLRAAVEIECVFEAGYDGFWLQRRLAQSGIACRVMDPASLKVDRRARRVKTDRVDAECLLRALQAWRRGDRHACSFVRIPSIEEEDARRPHRELARLVKERVAHANRIKGLLALHGVRTYQPLRRDRREALAVVQTSCGGPLPARCRAEIERELSRLELVLQHIEEVEQAMAEPAFLPSLESKDEPARSEPAASDAVTMLEKLTCVGRETAVVLAREVLCRDFRDRRSLAAFAGLTPCPYSSGRLRHEQGISKAGNAIVRARLIQLAWRWVRFQSTSDVTAWFLAHTAGNSKRSRRITIVAVARKLLIALWRYATTGLVPTGARIRSA
;
A
#
# COMPACT_ATOMS: atom_id res chain seq x y z
N MET A 1 19.25 -18.32 6.05
CA MET A 1 20.01 -17.17 5.53
C MET A 1 19.09 -15.94 5.44
N ALA A 2 19.58 -14.77 5.82
CA ALA A 2 18.85 -13.50 5.58
C ALA A 2 19.62 -12.64 4.59
N ILE A 3 18.90 -11.92 3.75
CA ILE A 3 19.46 -11.05 2.71
C ILE A 3 18.92 -9.64 2.96
N GLU A 4 19.81 -8.71 3.31
CA GLU A 4 19.48 -7.29 3.37
C GLU A 4 19.75 -6.67 2.00
N LEU A 5 18.72 -6.13 1.38
CA LEU A 5 18.75 -5.59 0.03
C LEU A 5 19.04 -4.09 0.06
N SER A 6 20.09 -3.65 -0.63
CA SER A 6 20.35 -2.25 -0.90
C SER A 6 20.68 -2.05 -2.38
N LYS A 7 20.65 -0.80 -2.84
CA LYS A 7 20.90 -0.49 -4.26
C LYS A 7 22.29 -0.90 -4.72
N ALA A 8 23.29 -0.75 -3.86
CA ALA A 8 24.69 -0.98 -4.21
C ALA A 8 25.20 -2.36 -3.80
N THR A 9 24.71 -2.91 -2.70
CA THR A 9 25.28 -4.13 -2.12
C THR A 9 24.22 -4.90 -1.36
N TRP A 10 24.12 -6.19 -1.58
CA TRP A 10 23.31 -7.09 -0.79
C TRP A 10 24.16 -7.75 0.30
N LEU A 11 23.72 -7.69 1.55
CA LEU A 11 24.39 -8.31 2.68
C LEU A 11 23.69 -9.60 3.08
N LEU A 12 24.40 -10.71 3.03
CA LEU A 12 23.93 -12.02 3.46
C LEU A 12 24.38 -12.27 4.90
N ALA A 13 23.43 -12.57 5.78
CA ALA A 13 23.69 -13.13 7.12
C ALA A 13 23.35 -14.63 7.10
N ILE A 14 24.36 -15.46 7.33
CA ILE A 14 24.27 -16.90 7.18
C ILE A 14 24.45 -17.54 8.55
N HIS A 15 23.43 -18.26 9.01
CA HIS A 15 23.50 -19.02 10.25
C HIS A 15 23.67 -20.51 9.94
N GLU A 16 24.61 -21.12 10.58
CA GLU A 16 24.83 -22.55 10.56
C GLU A 16 24.29 -23.19 11.84
N PRO A 17 23.25 -24.05 11.73
CA PRO A 17 22.58 -24.62 12.92
C PRO A 17 23.49 -25.47 13.81
N VAL A 18 24.46 -26.20 13.22
CA VAL A 18 25.32 -27.13 13.98
C VAL A 18 26.34 -26.43 14.86
N SER A 19 27.01 -25.38 14.30
CA SER A 19 28.01 -24.62 15.05
C SER A 19 27.44 -23.39 15.76
N GLY A 20 26.19 -23.02 15.46
CA GLY A 20 25.58 -21.77 15.91
C GLY A 20 26.22 -20.49 15.34
N LYS A 21 27.23 -20.63 14.47
CA LYS A 21 27.99 -19.51 13.93
C LYS A 21 27.16 -18.69 12.93
N VAL A 22 27.26 -17.37 13.01
CA VAL A 22 26.73 -16.45 12.02
C VAL A 22 27.90 -15.85 11.23
N SER A 23 27.93 -16.13 9.93
CA SER A 23 28.87 -15.55 8.99
C SER A 23 28.19 -14.55 8.05
N ARG A 24 28.95 -13.69 7.39
CA ARG A 24 28.44 -12.65 6.50
C ARG A 24 29.17 -12.68 5.19
N ARG A 25 28.42 -12.42 4.10
CA ARG A 25 28.98 -12.21 2.76
C ARG A 25 28.32 -11.01 2.10
N ARG A 26 28.98 -10.41 1.13
CA ARG A 26 28.45 -9.31 0.33
C ARG A 26 28.42 -9.72 -1.13
N VAL A 27 27.37 -9.29 -1.82
CA VAL A 27 27.16 -9.46 -3.25
C VAL A 27 26.74 -8.11 -3.82
N GLY A 28 27.07 -7.82 -5.07
CA GLY A 28 26.63 -6.59 -5.72
C GLY A 28 25.09 -6.47 -5.78
N GLY A 29 24.60 -5.26 -5.58
CA GLY A 29 23.16 -5.00 -5.66
C GLY A 29 22.66 -5.25 -7.08
N GLY A 30 21.59 -6.06 -7.22
CA GLY A 30 21.04 -6.45 -8.53
C GLY A 30 21.68 -7.69 -9.17
N GLU A 31 22.79 -8.18 -8.63
CA GLU A 31 23.53 -9.34 -9.19
C GLU A 31 22.93 -10.68 -8.73
N ALA A 32 21.75 -11.03 -9.24
CA ALA A 32 21.05 -12.25 -8.80
C ALA A 32 21.84 -13.53 -9.13
N ASP A 33 22.52 -13.60 -10.25
CA ASP A 33 23.28 -14.78 -10.65
C ASP A 33 24.50 -14.98 -9.75
N THR A 34 25.20 -13.91 -9.38
CA THR A 34 26.27 -13.93 -8.38
C THR A 34 25.75 -14.35 -7.00
N LEU A 35 24.57 -13.90 -6.63
CA LEU A 35 23.90 -14.33 -5.39
C LEU A 35 23.60 -15.85 -5.42
N ILE A 36 22.99 -16.34 -6.49
CA ILE A 36 22.68 -17.76 -6.68
C ILE A 36 23.95 -18.60 -6.58
N ALA A 37 24.99 -18.24 -7.34
CA ALA A 37 26.29 -18.94 -7.28
C ALA A 37 26.89 -18.93 -5.86
N THR A 38 26.76 -17.82 -5.14
CA THR A 38 27.23 -17.70 -3.74
C THR A 38 26.44 -18.63 -2.81
N ILE A 39 25.12 -18.71 -2.97
CA ILE A 39 24.26 -19.63 -2.17
C ILE A 39 24.63 -21.07 -2.45
N GLU A 40 24.80 -21.44 -3.73
CA GLU A 40 25.20 -22.80 -4.13
C GLU A 40 26.58 -23.19 -3.57
N GLN A 41 27.55 -22.29 -3.61
CA GLN A 41 28.88 -22.50 -3.03
C GLN A 41 28.79 -22.71 -1.51
N ILE A 42 27.93 -21.95 -0.82
CA ILE A 42 27.69 -22.12 0.63
C ILE A 42 27.07 -23.49 0.91
N ARG A 43 26.08 -23.91 0.09
CA ARG A 43 25.45 -25.22 0.18
C ARG A 43 26.48 -26.34 0.01
N HIS A 44 27.23 -26.30 -1.08
CA HIS A 44 28.25 -27.31 -1.37
C HIS A 44 29.31 -27.44 -0.27
N ASN A 45 29.80 -26.31 0.24
CA ASN A 45 30.77 -26.31 1.34
C ASN A 45 30.18 -26.88 2.64
N ALA A 46 28.90 -26.63 2.92
CA ALA A 46 28.21 -27.16 4.07
C ALA A 46 27.98 -28.68 3.93
N GLU A 47 27.56 -29.13 2.76
CA GLU A 47 27.37 -30.58 2.45
C GLU A 47 28.68 -31.36 2.54
N ALA A 48 29.77 -30.85 1.99
CA ALA A 48 31.09 -31.45 2.08
C ALA A 48 31.57 -31.63 3.54
N ARG A 49 31.29 -30.63 4.38
CA ARG A 49 31.68 -30.66 5.80
C ARG A 49 30.77 -31.54 6.63
N LEU A 50 29.46 -31.52 6.43
CA LEU A 50 28.47 -32.24 7.18
C LEU A 50 28.24 -33.70 6.69
N ARG A 51 28.73 -33.99 5.49
CA ARG A 51 28.52 -35.25 4.76
C ARG A 51 27.04 -35.65 4.67
N ALA A 52 26.18 -34.63 4.51
CA ALA A 52 24.73 -34.76 4.40
C ALA A 52 24.18 -33.66 3.48
N ALA A 53 23.02 -33.92 2.88
CA ALA A 53 22.30 -32.90 2.09
C ALA A 53 21.93 -31.71 2.96
N VAL A 54 22.10 -30.51 2.42
CA VAL A 54 21.83 -29.26 3.12
C VAL A 54 20.80 -28.43 2.36
N GLU A 55 19.69 -28.13 3.03
CA GLU A 55 18.70 -27.18 2.53
C GLU A 55 19.01 -25.76 3.04
N ILE A 56 19.04 -24.80 2.13
CA ILE A 56 19.19 -23.40 2.46
C ILE A 56 17.84 -22.71 2.29
N GLU A 57 17.34 -22.13 3.37
CA GLU A 57 16.17 -21.25 3.33
C GLU A 57 16.64 -19.81 3.42
N CYS A 58 16.20 -18.98 2.44
CA CYS A 58 16.49 -17.56 2.37
C CYS A 58 15.30 -16.72 2.82
N VAL A 59 15.59 -15.52 3.30
CA VAL A 59 14.58 -14.53 3.64
C VAL A 59 15.13 -13.13 3.36
N PHE A 60 14.26 -12.25 2.86
CA PHE A 60 14.50 -10.80 2.80
C PHE A 60 13.22 -10.03 3.13
N GLU A 61 13.35 -8.74 3.38
CA GLU A 61 12.23 -7.87 3.72
C GLU A 61 11.54 -7.36 2.45
N ALA A 62 10.21 -7.33 2.42
CA ALA A 62 9.45 -6.72 1.34
C ALA A 62 9.75 -5.22 1.25
N GLY A 63 10.29 -4.77 0.14
CA GLY A 63 10.79 -3.43 -0.04
C GLY A 63 10.71 -2.91 -1.47
N TYR A 64 11.62 -2.01 -1.80
CA TYR A 64 11.72 -1.33 -3.10
C TYR A 64 11.89 -2.28 -4.28
N ASP A 65 12.66 -3.36 -4.08
CA ASP A 65 13.01 -4.31 -5.15
C ASP A 65 11.82 -5.20 -5.59
N GLY A 66 10.69 -5.18 -4.87
CA GLY A 66 9.53 -6.00 -5.21
C GLY A 66 9.79 -7.51 -4.99
N PHE A 67 9.24 -8.34 -5.89
CA PHE A 67 9.25 -9.81 -5.73
C PHE A 67 10.08 -10.53 -6.81
N TRP A 68 10.71 -9.83 -7.72
CA TRP A 68 11.46 -10.43 -8.81
C TRP A 68 12.59 -11.34 -8.32
N LEU A 69 13.29 -10.94 -7.26
CA LEU A 69 14.39 -11.71 -6.68
C LEU A 69 13.88 -13.04 -6.10
N GLN A 70 12.75 -13.02 -5.40
CA GLN A 70 12.16 -14.25 -4.87
C GLN A 70 11.82 -15.22 -5.99
N ARG A 71 11.19 -14.74 -7.08
CA ARG A 71 10.87 -15.57 -8.26
C ARG A 71 12.14 -16.13 -8.91
N ARG A 72 13.19 -15.31 -9.03
CA ARG A 72 14.49 -15.75 -9.60
C ARG A 72 15.15 -16.83 -8.76
N LEU A 73 15.14 -16.69 -7.43
CA LEU A 73 15.64 -17.71 -6.50
C LEU A 73 14.83 -19.00 -6.56
N ALA A 74 13.50 -18.88 -6.59
CA ALA A 74 12.59 -20.02 -6.72
C ALA A 74 12.81 -20.81 -8.03
N GLN A 75 13.00 -20.11 -9.16
CA GLN A 75 13.36 -20.74 -10.46
C GLN A 75 14.67 -21.53 -10.39
N SER A 76 15.59 -21.14 -9.50
CA SER A 76 16.86 -21.85 -9.26
C SER A 76 16.74 -22.90 -8.14
N GLY A 77 15.55 -23.27 -7.68
CA GLY A 77 15.32 -24.25 -6.63
C GLY A 77 15.70 -23.80 -5.22
N ILE A 78 15.92 -22.48 -5.01
CA ILE A 78 16.29 -21.92 -3.72
C ILE A 78 15.02 -21.47 -2.98
N ALA A 79 14.73 -22.09 -1.83
CA ALA A 79 13.61 -21.71 -0.98
C ALA A 79 13.82 -20.29 -0.43
N CYS A 80 12.96 -19.36 -0.80
CA CYS A 80 13.05 -17.97 -0.36
C CYS A 80 11.67 -17.43 0.07
N ARG A 81 11.63 -16.83 1.25
CA ARG A 81 10.43 -16.14 1.79
C ARG A 81 10.66 -14.63 1.83
N VAL A 82 9.57 -13.88 1.70
CA VAL A 82 9.60 -12.42 1.82
C VAL A 82 8.87 -12.02 3.10
N MET A 83 9.58 -11.37 4.01
CA MET A 83 9.02 -10.91 5.29
C MET A 83 8.23 -9.62 5.12
N ASP A 84 7.13 -9.52 5.87
CA ASP A 84 6.38 -8.27 6.01
C ASP A 84 7.11 -7.33 6.98
N PRO A 85 7.57 -6.14 6.52
CA PRO A 85 8.22 -5.14 7.37
C PRO A 85 7.42 -4.77 8.62
N ALA A 86 6.09 -4.70 8.48
CA ALA A 86 5.21 -4.34 9.57
C ALA A 86 5.12 -5.38 10.69
N SER A 87 5.57 -6.62 10.42
CA SER A 87 5.58 -7.72 11.40
C SER A 87 6.85 -7.80 12.21
N LEU A 88 7.93 -7.16 11.76
CA LEU A 88 9.23 -7.18 12.44
C LEU A 88 9.21 -6.34 13.71
N LYS A 89 9.68 -6.90 14.79
CA LYS A 89 9.83 -6.17 16.05
C LYS A 89 11.04 -5.24 15.96
N VAL A 90 10.80 -3.93 15.99
CA VAL A 90 11.86 -2.93 16.03
C VAL A 90 12.38 -2.81 17.47
N ASP A 91 13.68 -3.03 17.68
CA ASP A 91 14.30 -2.78 18.98
C ASP A 91 14.27 -1.26 19.26
N ARG A 92 13.51 -0.87 20.28
CA ARG A 92 13.35 0.55 20.67
C ARG A 92 14.68 1.19 21.13
N ARG A 93 15.63 0.40 21.60
CA ARG A 93 16.96 0.86 22.02
C ARG A 93 17.88 1.16 20.85
N ALA A 94 17.71 0.43 19.73
CA ALA A 94 18.49 0.57 18.50
C ALA A 94 17.94 1.63 17.52
N ARG A 95 16.92 2.39 17.87
CA ARG A 95 16.22 3.36 16.98
C ARG A 95 17.13 4.37 16.26
N ARG A 96 18.34 4.59 16.75
CA ARG A 96 19.30 5.56 16.19
C ARG A 96 20.45 4.90 15.42
N VAL A 97 20.56 3.56 15.44
CA VAL A 97 21.62 2.83 14.74
C VAL A 97 20.94 1.96 13.67
N LYS A 98 20.87 2.46 12.46
CA LYS A 98 20.46 1.69 11.29
C LYS A 98 21.71 1.35 10.47
N THR A 99 22.02 0.05 10.37
CA THR A 99 23.07 -0.47 9.51
C THR A 99 22.58 -1.76 8.86
N ASP A 100 22.95 -2.00 7.62
CA ASP A 100 22.59 -3.21 6.87
C ASP A 100 22.91 -4.50 7.66
N ARG A 101 23.95 -4.46 8.47
CA ARG A 101 24.34 -5.56 9.36
C ARG A 101 23.27 -5.85 10.43
N VAL A 102 22.78 -4.83 11.10
CA VAL A 102 21.78 -4.97 12.16
C VAL A 102 20.46 -5.44 11.56
N ASP A 103 20.11 -4.92 10.40
CA ASP A 103 18.89 -5.28 9.68
C ASP A 103 18.94 -6.74 9.20
N ALA A 104 20.04 -7.19 8.56
CA ALA A 104 20.23 -8.57 8.17
C ALA A 104 20.20 -9.56 9.34
N GLU A 105 20.85 -9.22 10.48
CA GLU A 105 20.82 -10.06 11.68
C GLU A 105 19.41 -10.08 12.35
N CYS A 106 18.65 -9.00 12.24
CA CYS A 106 17.27 -8.93 12.73
C CYS A 106 16.35 -9.87 11.92
N LEU A 107 16.45 -9.83 10.58
CA LEU A 107 15.74 -10.75 9.69
C LEU A 107 16.10 -12.21 9.98
N LEU A 108 17.38 -12.50 10.18
CA LEU A 108 17.85 -13.84 10.48
C LEU A 108 17.28 -14.36 11.80
N ARG A 109 17.30 -13.53 12.86
CA ARG A 109 16.72 -13.87 14.17
C ARG A 109 15.21 -14.09 14.10
N ALA A 110 14.50 -13.28 13.33
CA ALA A 110 13.07 -13.43 13.12
C ALA A 110 12.73 -14.75 12.41
N LEU A 111 13.48 -15.11 11.35
CA LEU A 111 13.33 -16.39 10.65
C LEU A 111 13.61 -17.57 11.59
N GLN A 112 14.68 -17.51 12.37
CA GLN A 112 15.03 -18.56 13.34
C GLN A 112 13.95 -18.74 14.41
N ALA A 113 13.43 -17.65 14.98
CA ALA A 113 12.35 -17.71 15.96
C ALA A 113 11.08 -18.34 15.35
N TRP A 114 10.73 -17.93 14.13
CA TRP A 114 9.59 -18.49 13.42
C TRP A 114 9.76 -20.00 13.16
N ARG A 115 10.96 -20.43 12.76
CA ARG A 115 11.30 -21.86 12.56
C ARG A 115 11.19 -22.67 13.85
N ARG A 116 11.54 -22.09 14.99
CA ARG A 116 11.39 -22.71 16.32
C ARG A 116 9.94 -22.73 16.84
N GLY A 117 8.97 -22.26 16.04
CA GLY A 117 7.54 -22.32 16.38
C GLY A 117 6.94 -20.97 16.85
N ASP A 118 7.73 -19.93 17.06
CA ASP A 118 7.19 -18.59 17.37
C ASP A 118 6.60 -17.94 16.10
N ARG A 119 5.35 -18.31 15.80
CA ARG A 119 4.61 -17.76 14.65
C ARG A 119 4.29 -16.28 14.77
N HIS A 120 4.60 -15.64 15.90
CA HIS A 120 4.46 -14.21 16.13
C HIS A 120 5.75 -13.41 15.90
N ALA A 121 6.88 -14.10 15.67
CA ALA A 121 8.17 -13.45 15.42
C ALA A 121 8.18 -12.62 14.14
N CYS A 122 7.54 -13.13 13.08
CA CYS A 122 7.34 -12.43 11.81
C CYS A 122 6.17 -13.03 11.03
N SER A 123 5.72 -12.34 10.00
CA SER A 123 4.82 -12.85 8.96
C SER A 123 5.46 -12.72 7.58
N PHE A 124 5.02 -13.57 6.65
CA PHE A 124 5.50 -13.54 5.27
C PHE A 124 4.45 -12.99 4.35
N VAL A 125 4.90 -12.29 3.33
CA VAL A 125 4.04 -11.75 2.28
C VAL A 125 3.79 -12.85 1.25
N ARG A 126 2.54 -13.00 0.82
CA ARG A 126 2.23 -13.81 -0.36
C ARG A 126 2.91 -13.18 -1.58
N ILE A 127 3.61 -14.00 -2.34
CA ILE A 127 4.26 -13.55 -3.57
C ILE A 127 3.18 -13.43 -4.66
N PRO A 128 2.94 -12.23 -5.20
CA PRO A 128 1.99 -12.06 -6.29
C PRO A 128 2.56 -12.61 -7.60
N SER A 129 1.70 -12.99 -8.54
CA SER A 129 2.13 -13.25 -9.89
C SER A 129 2.58 -11.93 -10.58
N ILE A 130 3.22 -12.04 -11.75
CA ILE A 130 3.62 -10.87 -12.54
C ILE A 130 2.37 -10.10 -12.97
N GLU A 131 1.32 -10.80 -13.38
CA GLU A 131 0.04 -10.25 -13.81
C GLU A 131 -0.68 -9.56 -12.64
N GLU A 132 -0.63 -10.14 -11.43
CA GLU A 132 -1.18 -9.50 -10.24
C GLU A 132 -0.43 -8.22 -9.86
N GLU A 133 0.88 -8.17 -10.05
CA GLU A 133 1.66 -6.94 -9.83
C GLU A 133 1.34 -5.88 -10.87
N ASP A 134 1.27 -6.27 -12.14
CA ASP A 134 0.95 -5.38 -13.25
C ASP A 134 -0.46 -4.80 -13.10
N ALA A 135 -1.42 -5.64 -12.75
CA ALA A 135 -2.79 -5.24 -12.50
C ALA A 135 -2.95 -4.18 -11.38
N ARG A 136 -1.94 -3.97 -10.53
CA ARG A 136 -1.93 -2.92 -9.51
C ARG A 136 -1.38 -1.59 -10.01
N ARG A 137 -0.73 -1.55 -11.18
CA ARG A 137 -0.08 -0.32 -11.66
C ARG A 137 -1.05 0.81 -11.95
N PRO A 138 -2.16 0.62 -12.69
CA PRO A 138 -3.03 1.73 -13.08
C PRO A 138 -3.61 2.50 -11.90
N HIS A 139 -4.16 1.83 -10.88
CA HIS A 139 -4.72 2.56 -9.75
C HIS A 139 -3.64 3.22 -8.85
N ARG A 140 -2.41 2.70 -8.85
CA ARG A 140 -1.26 3.32 -8.18
C ARG A 140 -0.75 4.53 -8.96
N GLU A 141 -0.71 4.42 -10.28
CA GLU A 141 -0.40 5.55 -11.17
C GLU A 141 -1.45 6.65 -11.04
N LEU A 142 -2.74 6.31 -11.11
CA LEU A 142 -3.81 7.27 -10.91
C LEU A 142 -3.68 8.02 -9.56
N ALA A 143 -3.35 7.30 -8.49
CA ALA A 143 -3.14 7.93 -7.18
C ALA A 143 -1.95 8.92 -7.18
N ARG A 144 -0.91 8.67 -7.98
CA ARG A 144 0.23 9.59 -8.17
C ARG A 144 -0.18 10.79 -9.01
N LEU A 145 -0.81 10.57 -10.15
CA LEU A 145 -1.28 11.64 -11.05
C LEU A 145 -2.26 12.60 -10.35
N VAL A 146 -3.15 12.08 -9.51
CA VAL A 146 -4.05 12.92 -8.69
C VAL A 146 -3.27 13.82 -7.72
N LYS A 147 -2.15 13.36 -7.14
CA LYS A 147 -1.29 14.20 -6.30
C LYS A 147 -0.60 15.28 -7.13
N GLU A 148 -0.08 14.95 -8.30
CA GLU A 148 0.55 15.89 -9.24
C GLU A 148 -0.44 16.96 -9.68
N ARG A 149 -1.67 16.59 -10.06
CA ARG A 149 -2.76 17.52 -10.35
C ARG A 149 -3.00 18.54 -9.24
N VAL A 150 -3.07 18.05 -8.00
CA VAL A 150 -3.28 18.91 -6.83
C VAL A 150 -2.07 19.83 -6.61
N ALA A 151 -0.85 19.31 -6.78
CA ALA A 151 0.37 20.09 -6.63
C ALA A 151 0.45 21.23 -7.65
N HIS A 152 0.23 20.97 -8.94
CA HIS A 152 0.22 21.98 -10.00
C HIS A 152 -0.89 23.01 -9.79
N ALA A 153 -2.12 22.58 -9.49
CA ALA A 153 -3.23 23.48 -9.22
C ALA A 153 -2.95 24.40 -8.02
N ASN A 154 -2.36 23.87 -6.94
CA ASN A 154 -2.00 24.68 -5.77
C ASN A 154 -0.83 25.62 -6.08
N ARG A 155 0.16 25.21 -6.88
CA ARG A 155 1.27 26.06 -7.32
C ARG A 155 0.76 27.28 -8.10
N ILE A 156 -0.11 27.06 -9.08
CA ILE A 156 -0.74 28.14 -9.88
C ILE A 156 -1.50 29.10 -8.96
N LYS A 157 -2.35 28.58 -8.07
CA LYS A 157 -3.09 29.40 -7.10
C LYS A 157 -2.17 30.18 -6.18
N GLY A 158 -1.07 29.58 -5.74
CA GLY A 158 -0.07 30.23 -4.89
C GLY A 158 0.62 31.40 -5.61
N LEU A 159 1.05 31.22 -6.87
CA LEU A 159 1.66 32.28 -7.68
C LEU A 159 0.69 33.45 -7.90
N LEU A 160 -0.57 33.16 -8.24
CA LEU A 160 -1.59 34.17 -8.43
C LEU A 160 -1.95 34.93 -7.13
N ALA A 161 -1.93 34.22 -6.00
CA ALA A 161 -2.22 34.81 -4.70
C ALA A 161 -1.20 35.89 -4.30
N LEU A 162 0.08 35.79 -4.74
CA LEU A 162 1.11 36.79 -4.53
C LEU A 162 0.76 38.14 -5.21
N HIS A 163 -0.14 38.11 -6.22
CA HIS A 163 -0.61 39.26 -6.94
C HIS A 163 -2.08 39.63 -6.59
N GLY A 164 -2.60 39.07 -5.47
CA GLY A 164 -3.95 39.34 -4.98
C GLY A 164 -5.08 38.62 -5.74
N VAL A 165 -4.75 37.73 -6.69
CA VAL A 165 -5.74 36.97 -7.46
C VAL A 165 -6.09 35.66 -6.74
N ARG A 166 -7.35 35.58 -6.23
CA ARG A 166 -7.82 34.41 -5.47
C ARG A 166 -8.98 33.63 -6.10
N THR A 167 -9.57 34.20 -7.16
CA THR A 167 -10.77 33.65 -7.82
C THR A 167 -10.46 32.67 -8.92
N TYR A 168 -9.21 32.59 -9.38
CA TYR A 168 -8.80 31.72 -10.48
C TYR A 168 -8.89 30.25 -10.12
N GLN A 169 -9.44 29.45 -11.04
CA GLN A 169 -9.67 28.02 -10.87
C GLN A 169 -8.94 27.21 -11.96
N PRO A 170 -7.74 26.65 -11.68
CA PRO A 170 -6.90 25.97 -12.68
C PRO A 170 -7.54 24.72 -13.31
N LEU A 171 -8.55 24.14 -12.67
CA LEU A 171 -9.20 22.91 -13.14
C LEU A 171 -10.41 23.16 -14.06
N ARG A 172 -10.81 24.42 -14.28
CA ARG A 172 -11.88 24.75 -15.23
C ARG A 172 -11.42 24.48 -16.66
N ARG A 173 -12.38 24.22 -17.56
CA ARG A 173 -12.09 23.99 -18.98
C ARG A 173 -11.53 25.23 -19.67
N ASP A 174 -12.07 26.42 -19.33
CA ASP A 174 -11.68 27.72 -19.84
C ASP A 174 -10.45 28.37 -19.13
N ARG A 175 -9.59 27.52 -18.51
CA ARG A 175 -8.46 27.99 -17.68
C ARG A 175 -7.45 28.87 -18.44
N ARG A 176 -7.23 28.62 -19.73
CA ARG A 176 -6.29 29.41 -20.53
C ARG A 176 -6.86 30.77 -20.88
N GLU A 177 -8.11 30.80 -21.32
CA GLU A 177 -8.86 32.05 -21.61
C GLU A 177 -9.00 32.89 -20.33
N ALA A 178 -9.34 32.26 -19.24
CA ALA A 178 -9.42 32.91 -17.94
C ALA A 178 -8.06 33.49 -17.49
N LEU A 179 -6.93 32.82 -17.76
CA LEU A 179 -5.59 33.35 -17.45
C LEU A 179 -5.24 34.56 -18.32
N ALA A 180 -5.68 34.58 -19.58
CA ALA A 180 -5.37 35.66 -20.51
C ALA A 180 -5.89 37.03 -20.04
N VAL A 181 -7.04 37.04 -19.34
CA VAL A 181 -7.72 38.25 -18.85
C VAL A 181 -7.43 38.53 -17.36
N VAL A 182 -6.59 37.76 -16.69
CA VAL A 182 -6.25 37.97 -15.28
C VAL A 182 -5.51 39.30 -15.10
N GLN A 183 -6.02 40.09 -14.18
CA GLN A 183 -5.36 41.30 -13.69
C GLN A 183 -4.94 41.12 -12.22
N THR A 184 -3.87 41.80 -11.84
CA THR A 184 -3.43 41.89 -10.44
C THR A 184 -4.41 42.74 -9.62
N SER A 185 -4.35 42.65 -8.30
CA SER A 185 -5.15 43.52 -7.41
C SER A 185 -4.94 45.02 -7.62
N CYS A 186 -3.83 45.42 -8.28
CA CYS A 186 -3.53 46.79 -8.64
C CYS A 186 -4.07 47.21 -10.04
N GLY A 187 -4.85 46.34 -10.72
CA GLY A 187 -5.45 46.59 -12.02
C GLY A 187 -4.52 46.43 -13.23
N GLY A 188 -3.26 46.03 -13.02
CA GLY A 188 -2.30 45.79 -14.09
C GLY A 188 -2.18 44.30 -14.47
N PRO A 189 -1.47 43.98 -15.56
CA PRO A 189 -1.22 42.63 -15.99
C PRO A 189 -0.28 41.89 -15.00
N LEU A 190 -0.29 40.56 -15.02
CA LEU A 190 0.70 39.77 -14.30
C LEU A 190 2.11 40.05 -14.80
N PRO A 191 3.13 40.12 -13.90
CA PRO A 191 4.52 40.23 -14.30
C PRO A 191 4.93 39.13 -15.27
N ALA A 192 5.68 39.48 -16.33
CA ALA A 192 5.96 38.59 -17.44
C ALA A 192 6.58 37.22 -17.02
N ARG A 193 7.51 37.24 -16.06
CA ARG A 193 8.15 36.00 -15.58
C ARG A 193 7.19 35.13 -14.78
N CYS A 194 6.33 35.74 -13.94
CA CYS A 194 5.31 35.01 -13.19
C CYS A 194 4.27 34.40 -14.16
N ARG A 195 3.82 35.15 -15.15
CA ARG A 195 2.92 34.67 -16.20
C ARG A 195 3.51 33.46 -16.92
N ALA A 196 4.76 33.56 -17.36
CA ALA A 196 5.45 32.48 -18.06
C ALA A 196 5.63 31.22 -17.16
N GLU A 197 5.83 31.39 -15.85
CA GLU A 197 5.86 30.26 -14.89
C GLU A 197 4.48 29.60 -14.78
N ILE A 198 3.41 30.38 -14.65
CA ILE A 198 2.04 29.89 -14.57
C ILE A 198 1.64 29.14 -15.86
N GLU A 199 2.01 29.65 -17.02
CA GLU A 199 1.75 28.99 -18.32
C GLU A 199 2.43 27.64 -18.43
N ARG A 200 3.67 27.51 -17.95
CA ARG A 200 4.36 26.21 -17.87
C ARG A 200 3.70 25.25 -16.87
N GLU A 201 3.24 25.76 -15.73
CA GLU A 201 2.49 24.95 -14.75
C GLU A 201 1.14 24.49 -15.30
N LEU A 202 0.43 25.34 -16.08
CA LEU A 202 -0.79 24.95 -16.76
C LEU A 202 -0.55 23.85 -17.79
N SER A 203 0.51 23.93 -18.58
CA SER A 203 0.85 22.89 -19.56
C SER A 203 1.13 21.56 -18.88
N ARG A 204 1.83 21.55 -17.74
CA ARG A 204 2.03 20.34 -16.93
C ARG A 204 0.71 19.79 -16.37
N LEU A 205 -0.14 20.69 -15.86
CA LEU A 205 -1.45 20.32 -15.33
C LEU A 205 -2.33 19.67 -16.42
N GLU A 206 -2.32 20.22 -17.62
CA GLU A 206 -3.09 19.69 -18.76
C GLU A 206 -2.63 18.31 -19.18
N LEU A 207 -1.31 18.07 -19.24
CA LEU A 207 -0.75 16.73 -19.50
C LEU A 207 -1.14 15.72 -18.40
N VAL A 208 -1.08 16.14 -17.13
CA VAL A 208 -1.51 15.29 -16.01
C VAL A 208 -3.00 14.96 -16.09
N LEU A 209 -3.84 15.93 -16.49
CA LEU A 209 -5.28 15.70 -16.66
C LEU A 209 -5.57 14.71 -17.79
N GLN A 210 -4.83 14.81 -18.90
CA GLN A 210 -4.91 13.87 -20.00
C GLN A 210 -4.53 12.43 -19.55
N HIS A 211 -3.39 12.27 -18.89
CA HIS A 211 -2.97 10.95 -18.38
C HIS A 211 -3.96 10.37 -17.36
N ILE A 212 -4.59 11.22 -16.52
CA ILE A 212 -5.67 10.76 -15.62
C ILE A 212 -6.82 10.15 -16.42
N GLU A 213 -7.27 10.83 -17.48
CA GLU A 213 -8.36 10.37 -18.32
C GLU A 213 -7.99 9.04 -19.02
N GLU A 214 -6.78 8.94 -19.59
CA GLU A 214 -6.28 7.72 -20.24
C GLU A 214 -6.25 6.53 -19.27
N VAL A 215 -5.74 6.72 -18.05
CA VAL A 215 -5.67 5.66 -17.03
C VAL A 215 -7.07 5.29 -16.53
N GLU A 216 -7.98 6.27 -16.35
CA GLU A 216 -9.36 6.00 -15.95
C GLU A 216 -10.12 5.23 -17.04
N GLN A 217 -9.92 5.54 -18.33
CA GLN A 217 -10.48 4.81 -19.46
C GLN A 217 -9.96 3.37 -19.50
N ALA A 218 -8.65 3.18 -19.42
CA ALA A 218 -8.05 1.84 -19.37
C ALA A 218 -8.59 0.99 -18.20
N MET A 219 -8.81 1.60 -17.02
CA MET A 219 -9.40 0.91 -15.88
C MET A 219 -10.89 0.59 -16.05
N ALA A 220 -11.59 1.26 -16.96
CA ALA A 220 -13.01 1.02 -17.25
C ALA A 220 -13.22 -0.17 -18.20
N GLU A 221 -12.20 -0.55 -18.96
CA GLU A 221 -12.30 -1.66 -19.92
C GLU A 221 -12.54 -3.01 -19.24
N PRO A 222 -13.44 -3.86 -19.77
CA PRO A 222 -13.70 -5.21 -19.22
C PRO A 222 -12.45 -6.09 -19.19
N ALA A 223 -11.61 -6.02 -20.23
CA ALA A 223 -10.35 -6.76 -20.36
C ALA A 223 -9.33 -6.43 -19.26
N PHE A 224 -9.49 -5.30 -18.56
CA PHE A 224 -8.67 -4.93 -17.42
C PHE A 224 -8.85 -5.85 -16.19
N LEU A 225 -9.87 -6.70 -16.17
CA LEU A 225 -10.10 -7.73 -15.16
C LEU A 225 -9.79 -9.12 -15.75
N PRO A 226 -8.52 -9.53 -15.93
CA PRO A 226 -8.23 -10.88 -16.36
C PRO A 226 -8.81 -11.86 -15.35
N SER A 227 -9.48 -12.87 -15.85
CA SER A 227 -9.86 -14.04 -15.07
C SER A 227 -8.56 -14.65 -14.56
N LEU A 228 -8.30 -14.57 -13.27
CA LEU A 228 -7.15 -15.20 -12.64
C LEU A 228 -7.44 -16.72 -12.54
N GLU A 229 -7.53 -17.39 -13.66
CA GLU A 229 -7.42 -18.84 -13.73
C GLU A 229 -5.93 -19.18 -13.63
N SER A 230 -5.43 -19.34 -12.41
CA SER A 230 -4.17 -20.03 -12.20
C SER A 230 -4.39 -21.50 -12.43
N LYS A 231 -3.87 -22.02 -13.54
CA LYS A 231 -3.99 -23.42 -13.96
C LYS A 231 -3.27 -24.43 -13.05
N ASP A 232 -2.49 -23.98 -12.07
CA ASP A 232 -1.55 -24.82 -11.31
C ASP A 232 -1.64 -24.75 -9.76
N GLU A 233 -2.69 -24.15 -9.17
CA GLU A 233 -2.89 -24.26 -7.72
C GLU A 233 -4.21 -24.98 -7.39
N PRO A 234 -4.25 -25.85 -6.34
CA PRO A 234 -5.47 -26.51 -5.91
C PRO A 234 -6.51 -25.46 -5.52
N ALA A 235 -7.75 -25.68 -5.99
CA ALA A 235 -8.89 -24.79 -5.88
C ALA A 235 -8.98 -24.11 -4.50
N ARG A 236 -8.61 -22.82 -4.42
CA ARG A 236 -8.93 -21.97 -3.28
C ARG A 236 -10.41 -21.61 -3.34
N SER A 237 -11.07 -21.70 -2.20
CA SER A 237 -12.46 -21.30 -2.02
C SER A 237 -12.66 -19.74 -2.04
N GLU A 238 -11.70 -18.98 -2.58
CA GLU A 238 -11.75 -17.52 -2.64
C GLU A 238 -12.24 -17.07 -4.02
N PRO A 239 -13.20 -16.09 -4.07
CA PRO A 239 -13.68 -15.55 -5.32
C PRO A 239 -12.53 -14.92 -6.11
N ALA A 240 -12.50 -15.13 -7.42
CA ALA A 240 -11.55 -14.47 -8.32
C ALA A 240 -11.62 -12.93 -8.13
N ALA A 241 -10.51 -12.23 -8.36
CA ALA A 241 -10.49 -10.77 -8.17
C ALA A 241 -11.58 -10.04 -8.98
N SER A 242 -11.98 -10.57 -10.15
CA SER A 242 -13.12 -10.12 -10.96
C SER A 242 -14.44 -10.24 -10.20
N ASP A 243 -14.66 -11.36 -9.52
CA ASP A 243 -15.88 -11.61 -8.76
C ASP A 243 -15.97 -10.69 -7.55
N ALA A 244 -14.84 -10.47 -6.87
CA ALA A 244 -14.75 -9.54 -5.75
C ALA A 244 -15.07 -8.09 -6.18
N VAL A 245 -14.62 -7.63 -7.35
CA VAL A 245 -14.95 -6.31 -7.88
C VAL A 245 -16.44 -6.21 -8.14
N THR A 246 -17.00 -7.15 -8.90
CA THR A 246 -18.42 -7.20 -9.24
C THR A 246 -19.30 -7.26 -7.98
N MET A 247 -18.88 -8.05 -7.00
CA MET A 247 -19.56 -8.18 -5.72
C MET A 247 -19.57 -6.86 -4.93
N LEU A 248 -18.43 -6.19 -4.83
CA LEU A 248 -18.32 -4.90 -4.13
C LEU A 248 -19.12 -3.80 -4.84
N GLU A 249 -19.18 -3.79 -6.17
CA GLU A 249 -19.94 -2.81 -6.95
C GLU A 249 -21.46 -2.92 -6.74
N LYS A 250 -21.97 -4.07 -6.31
CA LYS A 250 -23.38 -4.22 -5.92
C LYS A 250 -23.77 -3.33 -4.74
N LEU A 251 -22.83 -2.97 -3.88
CA LEU A 251 -23.13 -2.08 -2.76
C LEU A 251 -23.30 -0.64 -3.23
N THR A 252 -24.41 0.00 -2.85
CA THR A 252 -24.64 1.42 -3.11
C THR A 252 -23.47 2.23 -2.56
N CYS A 253 -22.99 3.23 -3.31
CA CYS A 253 -21.84 4.09 -3.07
C CYS A 253 -20.43 3.47 -3.22
N VAL A 254 -20.30 2.19 -3.44
CA VAL A 254 -19.02 1.59 -3.85
C VAL A 254 -18.92 1.69 -5.36
N GLY A 255 -18.01 2.53 -5.87
CA GLY A 255 -17.73 2.66 -7.30
C GLY A 255 -16.61 1.73 -7.72
N ARG A 256 -16.51 1.47 -9.06
CA ARG A 256 -15.54 0.57 -9.68
C ARG A 256 -14.11 0.80 -9.22
N GLU A 257 -13.65 2.05 -9.21
CA GLU A 257 -12.30 2.41 -8.77
C GLU A 257 -12.01 1.94 -7.32
N THR A 258 -12.98 2.13 -6.40
CA THR A 258 -12.83 1.68 -5.02
C THR A 258 -12.85 0.16 -4.92
N ALA A 259 -13.74 -0.50 -5.68
CA ALA A 259 -13.84 -1.95 -5.74
C ALA A 259 -12.55 -2.58 -6.27
N VAL A 260 -11.98 -2.05 -7.35
CA VAL A 260 -10.69 -2.49 -7.93
C VAL A 260 -9.54 -2.33 -6.93
N VAL A 261 -9.43 -1.17 -6.26
CA VAL A 261 -8.39 -0.96 -5.24
C VAL A 261 -8.51 -1.96 -4.11
N LEU A 262 -9.72 -2.22 -3.60
CA LEU A 262 -9.93 -3.18 -2.52
C LEU A 262 -9.65 -4.61 -2.98
N ALA A 263 -10.11 -5.01 -4.15
CA ALA A 263 -9.88 -6.34 -4.67
C ALA A 263 -8.38 -6.63 -4.87
N ARG A 264 -7.64 -5.69 -5.48
CA ARG A 264 -6.24 -5.89 -5.89
C ARG A 264 -5.21 -5.59 -4.80
N GLU A 265 -5.53 -4.74 -3.84
CA GLU A 265 -4.61 -4.40 -2.75
C GLU A 265 -4.92 -5.15 -1.46
N VAL A 266 -6.18 -5.51 -1.21
CA VAL A 266 -6.62 -6.12 0.05
C VAL A 266 -7.07 -7.57 -0.15
N LEU A 267 -8.09 -7.81 -0.98
CA LEU A 267 -8.75 -9.11 -1.07
C LEU A 267 -7.91 -10.20 -1.77
N CYS A 268 -6.84 -9.81 -2.44
CA CYS A 268 -5.82 -10.72 -2.98
C CYS A 268 -4.85 -11.27 -1.91
N ARG A 269 -5.04 -10.93 -0.64
CA ARG A 269 -4.16 -11.30 0.47
C ARG A 269 -4.90 -12.07 1.54
N ASP A 270 -4.21 -13.03 2.15
CA ASP A 270 -4.70 -13.76 3.29
C ASP A 270 -4.43 -12.96 4.57
N PHE A 271 -5.48 -12.68 5.33
CA PHE A 271 -5.36 -12.04 6.63
C PHE A 271 -5.81 -13.01 7.73
N ARG A 272 -4.93 -13.24 8.68
CA ARG A 272 -5.21 -14.12 9.83
C ARG A 272 -6.44 -13.65 10.63
N ASP A 273 -6.61 -12.34 10.76
CA ASP A 273 -7.69 -11.75 11.54
C ASP A 273 -7.95 -10.28 11.13
N ARG A 274 -9.04 -9.72 11.66
CA ARG A 274 -9.44 -8.31 11.48
C ARG A 274 -8.40 -7.29 11.97
N ARG A 275 -7.46 -7.67 12.87
CA ARG A 275 -6.41 -6.78 13.39
C ARG A 275 -5.28 -6.65 12.38
N SER A 276 -4.85 -7.77 11.80
CA SER A 276 -3.84 -7.78 10.73
C SER A 276 -4.33 -7.03 9.48
N LEU A 277 -5.61 -7.22 9.11
CA LEU A 277 -6.26 -6.46 8.04
C LEU A 277 -6.25 -4.94 8.31
N ALA A 278 -6.62 -4.50 9.52
CA ALA A 278 -6.61 -3.09 9.90
C ALA A 278 -5.18 -2.51 9.96
N ALA A 279 -4.20 -3.31 10.40
CA ALA A 279 -2.79 -2.94 10.43
C ALA A 279 -2.24 -2.74 9.00
N PHE A 280 -2.59 -3.63 8.06
CA PHE A 280 -2.22 -3.50 6.65
C PHE A 280 -2.68 -2.17 6.04
N ALA A 281 -3.88 -1.70 6.37
CA ALA A 281 -4.37 -0.39 5.93
C ALA A 281 -3.83 0.79 6.76
N GLY A 282 -3.09 0.53 7.86
CA GLY A 282 -2.62 1.55 8.79
C GLY A 282 -3.75 2.27 9.54
N LEU A 283 -4.86 1.57 9.76
CA LEU A 283 -6.05 2.06 10.48
C LEU A 283 -6.10 1.57 11.94
N THR A 284 -4.99 1.06 12.46
CA THR A 284 -4.88 0.61 13.85
C THR A 284 -4.67 1.82 14.78
N PRO A 285 -5.43 1.95 15.87
CA PRO A 285 -5.19 2.97 16.88
C PRO A 285 -3.81 2.82 17.51
N CYS A 286 -3.18 3.94 17.84
CA CYS A 286 -1.90 4.01 18.56
C CYS A 286 -2.11 4.68 19.93
N PRO A 287 -2.71 3.99 20.92
CA PRO A 287 -2.84 4.55 22.25
C PRO A 287 -1.47 4.67 22.91
N TYR A 288 -1.24 5.78 23.57
CA TYR A 288 -0.12 5.95 24.47
C TYR A 288 -0.66 5.97 25.90
N SER A 289 -0.34 4.95 26.67
CA SER A 289 -0.73 4.86 28.08
C SER A 289 0.51 4.59 28.94
N SER A 290 0.77 5.49 29.87
CA SER A 290 1.84 5.35 30.87
C SER A 290 1.31 5.79 32.22
N GLY A 291 1.06 4.86 33.12
CA GLY A 291 0.47 5.11 34.42
C GLY A 291 -0.94 5.78 34.29
N ARG A 292 -1.07 7.00 34.83
CA ARG A 292 -2.32 7.80 34.75
C ARG A 292 -2.46 8.59 33.44
N LEU A 293 -1.40 8.72 32.64
CA LEU A 293 -1.42 9.45 31.36
C LEU A 293 -2.00 8.56 30.28
N ARG A 294 -3.12 8.97 29.69
CA ARG A 294 -3.71 8.37 28.50
C ARG A 294 -3.74 9.40 27.38
N HIS A 295 -2.99 9.15 26.33
CA HIS A 295 -2.96 10.01 25.15
C HIS A 295 -3.25 9.21 23.89
N GLU A 296 -4.27 9.62 23.15
CA GLU A 296 -4.63 9.05 21.87
C GLU A 296 -3.80 9.69 20.76
N GLN A 297 -2.88 8.92 20.16
CA GLN A 297 -2.01 9.40 19.07
C GLN A 297 -2.63 9.25 17.67
N GLY A 298 -3.91 8.84 17.61
CA GLY A 298 -4.62 8.58 16.35
C GLY A 298 -4.33 7.18 15.80
N ILE A 299 -4.14 7.07 14.48
CA ILE A 299 -3.88 5.79 13.80
C ILE A 299 -2.40 5.66 13.42
N SER A 300 -1.91 4.43 13.26
CA SER A 300 -0.51 4.12 12.97
C SER A 300 0.00 4.75 11.67
N LYS A 301 -0.86 4.88 10.65
CA LYS A 301 -0.53 5.30 9.29
C LYS A 301 0.56 4.45 8.60
N ALA A 302 1.14 3.50 9.30
CA ALA A 302 1.99 2.46 8.72
C ALA A 302 1.11 1.52 7.88
N GLY A 303 1.58 1.11 6.70
CA GLY A 303 0.82 0.24 5.80
C GLY A 303 0.31 0.97 4.55
N ASN A 304 -0.64 0.35 3.84
CA ASN A 304 -1.06 0.79 2.50
C ASN A 304 -1.83 2.12 2.53
N ALA A 305 -1.16 3.20 2.10
CA ALA A 305 -1.72 4.55 2.09
C ALA A 305 -2.84 4.72 1.05
N ILE A 306 -2.81 3.98 -0.06
CA ILE A 306 -3.82 4.05 -1.12
C ILE A 306 -5.13 3.48 -0.59
N VAL A 307 -5.08 2.28 0.00
CA VAL A 307 -6.24 1.63 0.63
C VAL A 307 -6.82 2.53 1.73
N ARG A 308 -5.99 3.07 2.61
CA ARG A 308 -6.45 3.96 3.68
C ARG A 308 -7.15 5.20 3.15
N ALA A 309 -6.60 5.87 2.14
CA ALA A 309 -7.19 7.05 1.54
C ALA A 309 -8.56 6.73 0.91
N ARG A 310 -8.64 5.63 0.14
CA ARG A 310 -9.90 5.17 -0.47
C ARG A 310 -10.96 4.82 0.55
N LEU A 311 -10.59 4.14 1.62
CA LEU A 311 -11.53 3.79 2.69
C LEU A 311 -12.05 5.01 3.45
N ILE A 312 -11.23 6.04 3.67
CA ILE A 312 -11.68 7.29 4.29
C ILE A 312 -12.67 8.03 3.37
N GLN A 313 -12.39 8.09 2.07
CA GLN A 313 -13.31 8.67 1.08
C GLN A 313 -14.62 7.86 1.01
N LEU A 314 -14.53 6.54 0.97
CA LEU A 314 -15.68 5.66 0.99
C LEU A 314 -16.50 5.85 2.28
N ALA A 315 -15.85 6.01 3.43
CA ALA A 315 -16.54 6.22 4.71
C ALA A 315 -17.43 7.47 4.70
N TRP A 316 -16.96 8.57 4.11
CA TRP A 316 -17.79 9.77 3.92
C TRP A 316 -18.97 9.53 2.99
N ARG A 317 -18.74 8.82 1.88
CA ARG A 317 -19.83 8.46 0.95
C ARG A 317 -20.81 7.48 1.59
N TRP A 318 -20.32 6.51 2.36
CA TRP A 318 -21.13 5.51 3.05
C TRP A 318 -22.10 6.17 4.03
N VAL A 319 -21.61 7.02 4.91
CA VAL A 319 -22.43 7.74 5.88
C VAL A 319 -23.49 8.61 5.21
N ARG A 320 -23.19 9.15 4.01
CA ARG A 320 -24.12 9.99 3.24
C ARG A 320 -25.21 9.18 2.52
N PHE A 321 -24.86 8.04 1.94
CA PHE A 321 -25.74 7.32 1.01
C PHE A 321 -26.29 5.99 1.58
N GLN A 322 -25.72 5.49 2.67
CA GLN A 322 -26.12 4.25 3.34
C GLN A 322 -26.77 4.56 4.71
N SER A 323 -27.87 5.32 4.69
CA SER A 323 -28.51 5.82 5.92
C SER A 323 -29.02 4.72 6.84
N THR A 324 -29.39 3.56 6.32
CA THR A 324 -29.93 2.41 7.06
C THR A 324 -28.85 1.48 7.62
N SER A 325 -27.57 1.69 7.26
CA SER A 325 -26.48 0.83 7.70
C SER A 325 -26.14 1.02 9.18
N ASP A 326 -25.90 -0.08 9.90
CA ASP A 326 -25.43 -0.06 11.29
C ASP A 326 -24.16 0.78 11.47
N VAL A 327 -23.27 0.78 10.47
CA VAL A 327 -22.06 1.61 10.49
C VAL A 327 -22.42 3.10 10.48
N THR A 328 -23.45 3.49 9.74
CA THR A 328 -23.93 4.88 9.70
C THR A 328 -24.63 5.24 11.00
N ALA A 329 -25.48 4.37 11.53
CA ALA A 329 -26.14 4.57 12.83
C ALA A 329 -25.10 4.75 13.94
N TRP A 330 -24.07 3.91 13.96
CA TRP A 330 -22.94 4.03 14.88
C TRP A 330 -22.22 5.38 14.75
N PHE A 331 -21.94 5.85 13.52
CA PHE A 331 -21.30 7.16 13.29
C PHE A 331 -22.15 8.30 13.85
N LEU A 332 -23.45 8.30 13.56
CA LEU A 332 -24.37 9.35 14.00
C LEU A 332 -24.46 9.39 15.53
N ALA A 333 -24.59 8.25 16.19
CA ALA A 333 -24.62 8.15 17.65
C ALA A 333 -23.33 8.70 18.31
N HIS A 334 -22.15 8.48 17.68
CA HIS A 334 -20.87 8.95 18.22
C HIS A 334 -20.52 10.40 17.86
N THR A 335 -21.27 11.01 16.96
CA THR A 335 -21.00 12.39 16.51
C THR A 335 -22.14 13.37 16.79
N ALA A 336 -23.23 12.92 17.39
CA ALA A 336 -24.34 13.78 17.79
C ALA A 336 -23.83 14.87 18.75
N GLY A 337 -24.09 16.15 18.41
CA GLY A 337 -23.66 17.30 19.21
C GLY A 337 -22.15 17.61 19.18
N ASN A 338 -21.35 16.85 18.44
CA ASN A 338 -19.90 16.98 18.44
C ASN A 338 -19.36 17.95 17.36
N SER A 339 -18.14 18.49 17.60
CA SER A 339 -17.45 19.40 16.70
C SER A 339 -17.12 18.76 15.34
N LYS A 340 -16.86 19.60 14.33
CA LYS A 340 -16.36 19.15 13.01
C LYS A 340 -15.08 18.31 13.12
N ARG A 341 -14.22 18.59 14.12
CA ARG A 341 -12.99 17.82 14.40
C ARG A 341 -13.32 16.41 14.85
N SER A 342 -14.25 16.25 15.77
CA SER A 342 -14.69 14.93 16.25
C SER A 342 -15.25 14.06 15.13
N ARG A 343 -16.08 14.63 14.25
CA ARG A 343 -16.60 13.93 13.06
C ARG A 343 -15.48 13.43 12.13
N ARG A 344 -14.41 14.23 11.94
CA ARG A 344 -13.22 13.82 11.12
C ARG A 344 -12.42 12.68 11.78
N ILE A 345 -12.37 12.62 13.09
CA ILE A 345 -11.73 11.51 13.81
C ILE A 345 -12.60 10.26 13.72
N THR A 346 -13.89 10.39 13.97
CA THR A 346 -14.84 9.26 13.97
C THR A 346 -14.96 8.64 12.57
N ILE A 347 -14.85 9.42 11.47
CA ILE A 347 -14.91 8.86 10.11
C ILE A 347 -13.75 7.90 9.81
N VAL A 348 -12.60 8.07 10.45
CA VAL A 348 -11.47 7.15 10.32
C VAL A 348 -11.77 5.80 10.99
N ALA A 349 -12.50 5.83 12.12
CA ALA A 349 -13.00 4.60 12.76
C ALA A 349 -14.08 3.91 11.88
N VAL A 350 -14.94 4.69 11.22
CA VAL A 350 -15.87 4.17 10.19
C VAL A 350 -15.10 3.48 9.06
N ALA A 351 -14.04 4.09 8.54
CA ALA A 351 -13.20 3.50 7.49
C ALA A 351 -12.66 2.12 7.90
N ARG A 352 -12.23 1.97 9.15
CA ARG A 352 -11.79 0.67 9.70
C ARG A 352 -12.94 -0.35 9.80
N LYS A 353 -14.11 0.09 10.28
CA LYS A 353 -15.31 -0.79 10.35
C LYS A 353 -15.74 -1.25 8.96
N LEU A 354 -15.74 -0.34 7.99
CA LEU A 354 -16.05 -0.65 6.60
C LEU A 354 -15.05 -1.63 5.98
N LEU A 355 -13.74 -1.45 6.20
CA LEU A 355 -12.74 -2.39 5.72
C LEU A 355 -13.05 -3.82 6.17
N ILE A 356 -13.35 -3.99 7.46
CA ILE A 356 -13.67 -5.31 8.02
C ILE A 356 -14.98 -5.86 7.45
N ALA A 357 -16.00 -5.01 7.33
CA ALA A 357 -17.31 -5.41 6.80
C ALA A 357 -17.22 -5.81 5.30
N LEU A 358 -16.48 -5.03 4.50
CA LEU A 358 -16.30 -5.32 3.07
C LEU A 358 -15.42 -6.56 2.84
N TRP A 359 -14.41 -6.76 3.67
CA TRP A 359 -13.60 -7.99 3.64
C TRP A 359 -14.47 -9.21 3.96
N ARG A 360 -15.29 -9.17 5.01
CA ARG A 360 -16.25 -10.23 5.31
C ARG A 360 -17.23 -10.46 4.18
N TYR A 361 -17.78 -9.38 3.62
CA TYR A 361 -18.69 -9.49 2.49
C TYR A 361 -18.06 -10.21 1.31
N ALA A 362 -16.84 -9.84 0.94
CA ALA A 362 -16.12 -10.46 -0.17
C ALA A 362 -15.74 -11.93 0.11
N THR A 363 -15.45 -12.30 1.37
CA THR A 363 -15.01 -13.67 1.71
C THR A 363 -16.15 -14.61 2.10
N THR A 364 -17.25 -14.11 2.63
CA THR A 364 -18.36 -14.95 3.13
C THR A 364 -19.70 -14.70 2.44
N GLY A 365 -19.80 -13.69 1.57
CA GLY A 365 -21.08 -13.28 0.97
C GLY A 365 -22.02 -12.50 1.90
N LEU A 366 -21.65 -12.31 3.17
CA LEU A 366 -22.51 -11.63 4.14
C LEU A 366 -22.55 -10.13 3.92
N VAL A 367 -23.67 -9.63 3.44
CA VAL A 367 -23.89 -8.18 3.23
C VAL A 367 -23.78 -7.44 4.56
N PRO A 368 -23.06 -6.29 4.61
CA PRO A 368 -23.00 -5.48 5.82
C PRO A 368 -24.40 -5.08 6.31
N THR A 369 -24.67 -5.25 7.60
CA THR A 369 -26.02 -5.06 8.19
C THR A 369 -26.60 -3.69 7.85
N GLY A 370 -27.82 -3.69 7.29
CA GLY A 370 -28.53 -2.50 6.88
C GLY A 370 -27.98 -1.81 5.63
N ALA A 371 -26.99 -2.40 4.96
CA ALA A 371 -26.46 -1.83 3.71
C ALA A 371 -27.42 -2.06 2.54
N ARG A 372 -27.54 -1.05 1.69
CA ARG A 372 -28.34 -1.10 0.46
C ARG A 372 -27.51 -1.66 -0.67
N ILE A 373 -28.05 -2.64 -1.36
CA ILE A 373 -27.55 -3.18 -2.62
C ILE A 373 -28.20 -2.39 -3.75
N ARG A 374 -27.50 -2.17 -4.84
CA ARG A 374 -28.10 -1.63 -6.08
C ARG A 374 -29.06 -2.68 -6.61
N SER A 375 -30.29 -2.30 -6.89
CA SER A 375 -31.19 -3.08 -7.75
C SER A 375 -30.52 -3.21 -9.14
N ALA A 376 -30.51 -4.41 -9.64
CA ALA A 376 -30.01 -4.72 -10.98
C ALA A 376 -30.78 -3.91 -12.03
#